data_e158aa2209a226bf800f3f3ae7fef85f
#
_entry.id   e158aa2209a226bf800f3f3ae7fef85f
#
_cell.length_a   1.000
_cell.length_b   1.000
_cell.length_c   1.000
_cell.angle_alpha   90.00
_cell.angle_beta   90.00
_cell.angle_gamma   90.00
#
_symmetry.space_group_name_H-M   'P 1'
#
loop_
_entity.id
_entity.type
_entity.pdbx_description
1 polymer ?
#
loop_
_entity_poly.entity_id
_entity_poly.type
_entity_poly.pdbx_seq_one_letter_code
_entity_poly.pdbx_strand_id
1 'polypeptide(L)'
;MRNYYLTDGTLENFYTAVFDAYKDGNACLSSAPSLQIGLGDGFFRVQTDESKAARVMTKIRGLDGRALWEIDRILRANAPDKEQAAYLYLRVLIESGKPARGNLANPSVRRAMDICAQVGTEVHRLKGFLRFQETADGVLYAPCSPDNDVVDLLMPHFAARLKTCSFIIHDVWRGVAGIYHKGEWLVTAAGEAVFSPSERERNFQSLWKKYYHTVTIAQRKNERQRRNYMPVRYWKFLTEEPN
;
A
#
# COMPACT_ATOMS: atom_id res chain seq x y z
N MET A 1 -0.93 6.49 31.53
CA MET A 1 0.28 5.66 31.43
C MET A 1 0.03 4.67 30.33
N ARG A 2 0.78 4.70 29.23
CA ARG A 2 0.63 3.82 28.07
C ARG A 2 1.82 2.86 28.00
N ASN A 3 1.59 1.68 27.46
CA ASN A 3 2.61 0.69 27.22
C ASN A 3 2.79 0.53 25.71
N TYR A 4 3.91 1.04 25.18
CA TYR A 4 4.21 1.00 23.75
C TYR A 4 4.91 -0.31 23.39
N TYR A 5 4.29 -1.08 22.53
CA TYR A 5 4.85 -2.27 21.88
C TYR A 5 5.40 -1.87 20.52
N LEU A 6 6.72 -1.78 20.43
CA LEU A 6 7.42 -1.31 19.22
C LEU A 6 7.64 -2.46 18.25
N THR A 7 7.03 -2.34 17.08
CA THR A 7 7.16 -3.32 15.99
C THR A 7 8.21 -2.89 14.96
N ASP A 8 8.69 -3.84 14.17
CA ASP A 8 9.61 -3.59 13.05
C ASP A 8 8.89 -3.33 11.71
N GLY A 9 7.54 -3.32 11.73
CA GLY A 9 6.70 -3.10 10.56
C GLY A 9 6.38 -4.36 9.75
N THR A 10 6.92 -5.52 10.11
CA THR A 10 6.56 -6.79 9.45
C THR A 10 5.26 -7.37 9.99
N LEU A 11 4.58 -8.20 9.19
CA LEU A 11 3.33 -8.86 9.59
C LEU A 11 3.53 -9.81 10.77
N GLU A 12 4.59 -10.60 10.75
CA GLU A 12 4.92 -11.56 11.80
C GLU A 12 5.19 -10.87 13.13
N ASN A 13 5.94 -9.76 13.10
CA ASN A 13 6.23 -8.98 14.28
C ASN A 13 4.98 -8.30 14.83
N PHE A 14 4.12 -7.77 13.94
CA PHE A 14 2.83 -7.21 14.36
C PHE A 14 1.96 -8.25 15.07
N TYR A 15 1.82 -9.47 14.52
CA TYR A 15 1.02 -10.51 15.20
C TYR A 15 1.64 -10.99 16.49
N THR A 16 2.98 -11.00 16.60
CA THR A 16 3.68 -11.24 17.85
C THR A 16 3.34 -10.16 18.88
N ALA A 17 3.38 -8.88 18.46
CA ALA A 17 2.98 -7.75 19.32
C ALA A 17 1.53 -7.85 19.80
N VAL A 18 0.60 -8.25 18.92
CA VAL A 18 -0.80 -8.51 19.28
C VAL A 18 -0.90 -9.57 20.38
N PHE A 19 -0.12 -10.66 20.27
CA PHE A 19 -0.11 -11.71 21.30
C PHE A 19 0.37 -11.19 22.65
N ASP A 20 1.50 -10.49 22.66
CA ASP A 20 2.14 -9.99 23.88
C ASP A 20 1.31 -8.89 24.57
N ALA A 21 0.70 -8.01 23.76
CA ALA A 21 -0.07 -6.87 24.21
C ALA A 21 -1.53 -7.22 24.62
N TYR A 22 -2.05 -8.40 24.27
CA TYR A 22 -3.48 -8.70 24.34
C TYR A 22 -4.09 -8.52 25.73
N LYS A 23 -3.37 -8.87 26.79
CA LYS A 23 -3.82 -8.75 28.18
C LYS A 23 -3.58 -7.38 28.81
N ASP A 24 -2.84 -6.52 28.11
CA ASP A 24 -2.51 -5.18 28.58
C ASP A 24 -3.59 -4.18 28.13
N GLY A 25 -4.36 -3.66 29.09
CA GLY A 25 -5.42 -2.67 28.83
C GLY A 25 -4.89 -1.31 28.36
N ASN A 26 -3.59 -1.02 28.54
CA ASN A 26 -2.93 0.22 28.17
C ASN A 26 -2.01 0.08 26.94
N ALA A 27 -2.08 -1.06 26.26
CA ALA A 27 -1.22 -1.35 25.12
C ALA A 27 -1.44 -0.41 23.95
N CYS A 28 -0.35 0.06 23.38
CA CYS A 28 -0.28 0.86 22.15
C CYS A 28 0.78 0.27 21.21
N LEU A 29 0.37 -0.17 20.03
CA LEU A 29 1.28 -0.75 19.03
C LEU A 29 1.72 0.33 18.06
N SER A 30 3.02 0.36 17.72
CA SER A 30 3.58 1.32 16.79
C SER A 30 4.87 0.83 16.16
N SER A 31 5.07 1.12 14.86
CA SER A 31 6.36 1.01 14.16
C SER A 31 7.02 2.38 13.92
N ALA A 32 6.43 3.46 14.45
CA ALA A 32 6.93 4.81 14.23
C ALA A 32 8.32 5.00 14.85
N PRO A 33 9.30 5.57 14.11
CA PRO A 33 10.65 5.81 14.60
C PRO A 33 10.74 6.89 15.67
N SER A 34 9.73 7.75 15.76
CA SER A 34 9.63 8.83 16.76
C SER A 34 8.26 8.81 17.43
N LEU A 35 8.22 8.48 18.72
CA LEU A 35 7.02 8.54 19.54
C LEU A 35 7.12 9.71 20.52
N GLN A 36 6.05 10.48 20.68
CA GLN A 36 5.95 11.41 21.80
C GLN A 36 5.64 10.62 23.08
N ILE A 37 6.62 10.61 23.96
CA ILE A 37 6.63 9.81 25.17
C ILE A 37 6.18 10.68 26.36
N GLY A 38 5.24 10.18 27.16
CA GLY A 38 4.85 10.75 28.45
C GLY A 38 5.74 10.25 29.59
N LEU A 39 5.91 11.06 30.64
CA LEU A 39 6.57 10.61 31.87
C LEU A 39 5.76 9.44 32.47
N GLY A 40 6.41 8.26 32.56
CA GLY A 40 5.80 7.05 33.11
C GLY A 40 5.28 6.06 32.07
N ASP A 41 5.40 6.31 30.78
CA ASP A 41 5.06 5.35 29.73
C ASP A 41 6.09 4.19 29.67
N GLY A 42 5.60 2.97 29.43
CA GLY A 42 6.43 1.77 29.25
C GLY A 42 6.79 1.54 27.77
N PHE A 43 7.97 0.91 27.52
CA PHE A 43 8.44 0.57 26.17
C PHE A 43 8.87 -0.88 26.11
N PHE A 44 8.30 -1.59 25.13
CA PHE A 44 8.57 -3.00 24.88
C PHE A 44 8.94 -3.17 23.39
N ARG A 45 10.22 -3.43 23.09
CA ARG A 45 10.60 -3.80 21.74
C ARG A 45 10.20 -5.25 21.50
N VAL A 46 9.31 -5.46 20.56
CA VAL A 46 8.80 -6.78 20.22
C VAL A 46 9.86 -7.53 19.39
N GLN A 47 10.23 -8.71 19.84
CA GLN A 47 11.03 -9.66 19.06
C GLN A 47 10.09 -10.64 18.36
N THR A 48 10.28 -10.85 17.08
CA THR A 48 9.44 -11.73 16.28
C THR A 48 9.48 -13.16 16.81
N ASP A 49 8.32 -13.72 17.09
CA ASP A 49 8.10 -15.10 17.50
C ASP A 49 7.03 -15.72 16.58
N GLU A 50 7.49 -16.57 15.66
CA GLU A 50 6.65 -17.21 14.66
C GLU A 50 5.53 -18.05 15.29
N SER A 51 5.78 -18.70 16.43
CA SER A 51 4.78 -19.50 17.14
C SER A 51 3.63 -18.63 17.67
N LYS A 52 3.96 -17.48 18.28
CA LYS A 52 2.96 -16.52 18.76
C LYS A 52 2.17 -15.94 17.58
N ALA A 53 2.87 -15.50 16.53
CA ALA A 53 2.24 -14.97 15.32
C ALA A 53 1.27 -15.98 14.69
N ALA A 54 1.71 -17.23 14.50
CA ALA A 54 0.88 -18.30 13.93
C ALA A 54 -0.37 -18.58 14.77
N ARG A 55 -0.28 -18.54 16.10
CA ARG A 55 -1.43 -18.72 17.01
C ARG A 55 -2.45 -17.61 16.83
N VAL A 56 -2.02 -16.35 16.75
CA VAL A 56 -2.90 -15.20 16.52
C VAL A 56 -3.57 -15.32 15.16
N MET A 57 -2.81 -15.58 14.10
CA MET A 57 -3.33 -15.73 12.73
C MET A 57 -4.35 -16.88 12.63
N THR A 58 -4.08 -18.02 13.29
CA THR A 58 -5.00 -19.16 13.32
C THR A 58 -6.31 -18.79 14.03
N LYS A 59 -6.23 -18.06 15.14
CA LYS A 59 -7.43 -17.58 15.86
C LYS A 59 -8.24 -16.63 14.98
N ILE A 60 -7.60 -15.66 14.35
CA ILE A 60 -8.27 -14.70 13.44
C ILE A 60 -8.91 -15.42 12.26
N ARG A 61 -8.21 -16.37 11.62
CA ARG A 61 -8.73 -17.15 10.50
C ARG A 61 -9.98 -17.93 10.86
N GLY A 62 -10.03 -18.47 12.09
CA GLY A 62 -11.19 -19.20 12.60
C GLY A 62 -12.39 -18.31 12.90
N LEU A 63 -12.19 -17.02 13.19
CA LEU A 63 -13.26 -16.05 13.42
C LEU A 63 -13.72 -15.37 12.13
N ASP A 64 -12.77 -14.90 11.34
CA ASP A 64 -12.99 -14.23 10.07
C ASP A 64 -11.72 -14.23 9.21
N GLY A 65 -11.62 -15.16 8.27
CA GLY A 65 -10.46 -15.27 7.37
C GLY A 65 -10.18 -14.01 6.54
N ARG A 66 -11.19 -13.17 6.29
CA ARG A 66 -11.02 -11.91 5.56
C ARG A 66 -10.28 -10.86 6.39
N ALA A 67 -10.35 -10.94 7.72
CA ALA A 67 -9.65 -10.00 8.59
C ALA A 67 -8.13 -10.03 8.40
N LEU A 68 -7.54 -11.18 8.07
CA LEU A 68 -6.10 -11.27 7.75
C LEU A 68 -5.72 -10.41 6.53
N TRP A 69 -6.55 -10.43 5.49
CA TRP A 69 -6.36 -9.61 4.31
C TRP A 69 -6.59 -8.10 4.60
N GLU A 70 -7.54 -7.77 5.48
CA GLU A 70 -7.78 -6.39 5.90
C GLU A 70 -6.60 -5.85 6.72
N ILE A 71 -6.05 -6.65 7.63
CA ILE A 71 -4.87 -6.29 8.42
C ILE A 71 -3.65 -6.07 7.52
N ASP A 72 -3.37 -6.97 6.57
CA ASP A 72 -2.29 -6.79 5.60
C ASP A 72 -2.40 -5.43 4.90
N ARG A 73 -3.60 -5.06 4.43
CA ARG A 73 -3.82 -3.74 3.81
C ARG A 73 -3.65 -2.58 4.77
N ILE A 74 -4.13 -2.69 6.00
CA ILE A 74 -3.99 -1.62 6.99
C ILE A 74 -2.51 -1.36 7.28
N LEU A 75 -1.70 -2.40 7.44
CA LEU A 75 -0.27 -2.26 7.75
C LEU A 75 0.57 -1.69 6.59
N ARG A 76 0.07 -1.77 5.35
CA ARG A 76 0.68 -1.13 4.17
C ARG A 76 0.41 0.37 4.08
N ALA A 77 -0.50 0.88 4.88
CA ALA A 77 -0.87 2.29 4.83
C ALA A 77 0.25 3.20 5.33
N ASN A 78 0.33 4.40 4.76
CA ASN A 78 1.13 5.50 5.28
C ASN A 78 0.33 6.29 6.34
N ALA A 79 -0.25 5.57 7.30
CA ALA A 79 -0.98 6.15 8.42
C ALA A 79 -0.17 5.95 9.72
N PRO A 80 0.07 7.02 10.50
CA PRO A 80 0.93 6.93 11.69
C PRO A 80 0.36 6.05 12.80
N ASP A 81 -0.94 5.78 12.76
CA ASP A 81 -1.68 4.98 13.74
C ASP A 81 -2.11 3.61 13.19
N LYS A 82 -1.54 3.13 12.09
CA LYS A 82 -1.96 1.91 11.39
C LYS A 82 -1.88 0.65 12.26
N GLU A 83 -0.80 0.47 13.00
CA GLU A 83 -0.63 -0.68 13.89
C GLU A 83 -1.66 -0.64 15.03
N GLN A 84 -1.86 0.53 15.61
CA GLN A 84 -2.85 0.70 16.67
C GLN A 84 -4.27 0.47 16.15
N ALA A 85 -4.61 0.99 14.99
CA ALA A 85 -5.93 0.78 14.37
C ALA A 85 -6.18 -0.71 14.07
N ALA A 86 -5.17 -1.40 13.51
CA ALA A 86 -5.21 -2.83 13.26
C ALA A 86 -5.39 -3.64 14.56
N TYR A 87 -4.62 -3.31 15.61
CA TYR A 87 -4.71 -3.96 16.91
C TYR A 87 -6.09 -3.81 17.55
N LEU A 88 -6.61 -2.59 17.59
CA LEU A 88 -7.92 -2.33 18.19
C LEU A 88 -9.06 -3.01 17.40
N TYR A 89 -8.96 -3.07 16.07
CA TYR A 89 -9.89 -3.83 15.25
C TYR A 89 -9.86 -5.33 15.58
N LEU A 90 -8.65 -5.90 15.71
CA LEU A 90 -8.49 -7.31 16.10
C LEU A 90 -9.02 -7.59 17.50
N ARG A 91 -8.85 -6.67 18.44
CA ARG A 91 -9.46 -6.82 19.78
C ARG A 91 -10.98 -6.93 19.70
N VAL A 92 -11.64 -6.03 18.96
CA VAL A 92 -13.09 -6.08 18.75
C VAL A 92 -13.52 -7.40 18.11
N LEU A 93 -12.78 -7.88 17.09
CA LEU A 93 -13.05 -9.16 16.42
C LEU A 93 -12.96 -10.34 17.41
N ILE A 94 -11.89 -10.39 18.21
CA ILE A 94 -11.66 -11.51 19.16
C ILE A 94 -12.66 -11.47 20.31
N GLU A 95 -12.95 -10.30 20.87
CA GLU A 95 -13.88 -10.12 21.96
C GLU A 95 -15.33 -10.43 21.54
N SER A 96 -15.73 -10.06 20.33
CA SER A 96 -17.07 -10.35 19.79
C SER A 96 -17.25 -11.80 19.35
N GLY A 97 -16.15 -12.50 19.03
CA GLY A 97 -16.16 -13.88 18.52
C GLY A 97 -16.79 -14.05 17.14
N LYS A 98 -17.00 -12.96 16.39
CA LYS A 98 -17.65 -12.93 15.06
C LYS A 98 -17.09 -11.81 14.20
N PRO A 99 -17.31 -11.83 12.86
CA PRO A 99 -16.85 -10.77 11.95
C PRO A 99 -17.27 -9.37 12.42
N ALA A 100 -16.31 -8.47 12.56
CA ALA A 100 -16.52 -7.14 13.15
C ALA A 100 -16.60 -6.00 12.13
N ARG A 101 -16.18 -6.21 10.86
CA ARG A 101 -16.05 -5.16 9.83
C ARG A 101 -17.29 -4.33 9.57
N GLY A 102 -18.49 -4.91 9.76
CA GLY A 102 -19.77 -4.22 9.58
C GLY A 102 -20.16 -3.31 10.74
N ASN A 103 -19.48 -3.40 11.89
CA ASN A 103 -19.76 -2.60 13.08
C ASN A 103 -19.09 -1.23 12.98
N LEU A 104 -19.47 -0.42 11.99
CA LEU A 104 -18.89 0.91 11.77
C LEU A 104 -19.34 1.94 12.84
N ALA A 105 -20.26 1.59 13.72
CA ALA A 105 -20.58 2.39 14.91
C ALA A 105 -19.42 2.35 15.93
N ASN A 106 -18.63 1.27 15.95
CA ASN A 106 -17.43 1.21 16.77
C ASN A 106 -16.29 2.03 16.13
N PRO A 107 -15.73 3.04 16.85
CA PRO A 107 -14.70 3.92 16.28
C PRO A 107 -13.43 3.19 15.82
N SER A 108 -13.02 2.13 16.54
CA SER A 108 -11.83 1.33 16.22
C SER A 108 -12.03 0.56 14.91
N VAL A 109 -13.20 -0.04 14.72
CA VAL A 109 -13.55 -0.74 13.47
C VAL A 109 -13.63 0.26 12.32
N ARG A 110 -14.30 1.41 12.52
CA ARG A 110 -14.41 2.46 11.51
C ARG A 110 -13.03 2.92 11.06
N ARG A 111 -12.15 3.27 12.00
CA ARG A 111 -10.80 3.74 11.69
C ARG A 111 -10.00 2.72 10.88
N ALA A 112 -10.02 1.45 11.28
CA ALA A 112 -9.35 0.37 10.56
C ALA A 112 -9.90 0.20 9.14
N MET A 113 -11.23 0.22 8.97
CA MET A 113 -11.87 0.09 7.65
C MET A 113 -11.60 1.30 6.76
N ASP A 114 -11.54 2.52 7.31
CA ASP A 114 -11.18 3.73 6.56
C ASP A 114 -9.74 3.62 6.01
N ILE A 115 -8.77 3.18 6.82
CA ILE A 115 -7.39 2.95 6.37
C ILE A 115 -7.35 1.87 5.29
N CYS A 116 -8.02 0.74 5.49
CA CYS A 116 -8.08 -0.33 4.51
C CYS A 116 -8.67 0.15 3.17
N ALA A 117 -9.73 0.96 3.22
CA ALA A 117 -10.37 1.54 2.04
C ALA A 117 -9.45 2.54 1.30
N GLN A 118 -8.65 3.35 2.02
CA GLN A 118 -7.67 4.27 1.43
C GLN A 118 -6.64 3.51 0.58
N VAL A 119 -6.04 2.44 1.12
CA VAL A 119 -5.11 1.58 0.38
C VAL A 119 -5.78 0.95 -0.83
N GLY A 120 -6.99 0.42 -0.67
CA GLY A 120 -7.78 -0.15 -1.77
C GLY A 120 -8.08 0.85 -2.89
N THR A 121 -8.41 2.08 -2.52
CA THR A 121 -8.67 3.18 -3.47
C THR A 121 -7.42 3.56 -4.24
N GLU A 122 -6.25 3.60 -3.57
CA GLU A 122 -4.98 3.89 -4.25
C GLU A 122 -4.58 2.80 -5.24
N VAL A 123 -4.69 1.52 -4.86
CA VAL A 123 -4.49 0.39 -5.77
C VAL A 123 -5.41 0.50 -6.99
N HIS A 124 -6.69 0.81 -6.78
CA HIS A 124 -7.65 0.98 -7.87
C HIS A 124 -7.24 2.11 -8.82
N ARG A 125 -6.86 3.27 -8.28
CA ARG A 125 -6.40 4.44 -9.07
C ARG A 125 -5.15 4.11 -9.88
N LEU A 126 -4.15 3.48 -9.26
CA LEU A 126 -2.89 3.14 -9.93
C LEU A 126 -3.08 2.12 -11.06
N LYS A 127 -4.04 1.21 -10.97
CA LYS A 127 -4.41 0.33 -12.09
C LYS A 127 -4.85 1.09 -13.34
N GLY A 128 -5.39 2.29 -13.18
CA GLY A 128 -5.79 3.15 -14.30
C GLY A 128 -4.75 4.21 -14.69
N PHE A 129 -3.92 4.65 -13.74
CA PHE A 129 -3.01 5.79 -13.94
C PHE A 129 -1.55 5.42 -14.18
N LEU A 130 -1.14 4.20 -13.91
CA LEU A 130 0.21 3.76 -14.29
C LEU A 130 0.42 3.86 -15.80
N ARG A 131 1.56 4.46 -16.17
CA ARG A 131 2.00 4.59 -17.57
C ARG A 131 3.27 3.79 -17.75
N PHE A 132 3.19 2.79 -18.62
CA PHE A 132 4.32 1.98 -19.01
C PHE A 132 5.00 2.63 -20.21
N GLN A 133 6.32 2.74 -20.16
CA GLN A 133 7.18 3.26 -21.22
C GLN A 133 8.13 2.14 -21.69
N GLU A 134 8.24 1.95 -22.98
CA GLU A 134 9.15 0.95 -23.54
C GLU A 134 10.60 1.43 -23.46
N THR A 135 11.46 0.65 -22.80
CA THR A 135 12.90 0.91 -22.73
C THR A 135 13.59 0.47 -24.02
N ALA A 136 14.84 0.91 -24.22
CA ALA A 136 15.65 0.49 -25.37
C ALA A 136 15.82 -1.04 -25.47
N ASP A 137 15.75 -1.74 -24.34
CA ASP A 137 15.85 -3.20 -24.24
C ASP A 137 14.50 -3.92 -24.40
N GLY A 138 13.42 -3.19 -24.71
CA GLY A 138 12.09 -3.75 -24.93
C GLY A 138 11.33 -4.12 -23.64
N VAL A 139 11.81 -3.72 -22.46
CA VAL A 139 11.11 -3.90 -21.18
C VAL A 139 10.17 -2.72 -20.96
N LEU A 140 8.96 -2.97 -20.47
CA LEU A 140 8.03 -1.93 -20.10
C LEU A 140 8.32 -1.43 -18.68
N TYR A 141 8.61 -0.16 -18.50
CA TYR A 141 8.92 0.46 -17.21
C TYR A 141 7.85 1.46 -16.80
N ALA A 142 7.33 1.31 -15.58
CA ALA A 142 6.30 2.19 -15.02
C ALA A 142 6.75 2.76 -13.66
N PRO A 143 7.29 3.98 -13.61
CA PRO A 143 7.59 4.64 -12.36
C PRO A 143 6.30 5.14 -11.69
N CYS A 144 6.27 5.08 -10.36
CA CYS A 144 5.20 5.62 -9.55
C CYS A 144 5.73 6.10 -8.18
N SER A 145 4.90 6.82 -7.45
CA SER A 145 5.19 7.26 -6.08
C SER A 145 3.87 7.25 -5.29
N PRO A 146 3.38 6.06 -4.90
CA PRO A 146 2.18 5.92 -4.11
C PRO A 146 2.39 6.40 -2.66
N ASP A 147 1.30 6.76 -1.96
CA ASP A 147 1.36 7.04 -0.52
C ASP A 147 1.56 5.75 0.27
N ASN A 148 0.90 4.67 -0.16
CA ASN A 148 0.89 3.39 0.53
C ASN A 148 1.83 2.38 -0.16
N ASP A 149 2.27 1.35 0.57
CA ASP A 149 3.05 0.24 0.00
C ASP A 149 2.13 -0.70 -0.79
N VAL A 150 2.12 -0.56 -2.12
CA VAL A 150 1.11 -1.23 -2.97
C VAL A 150 1.68 -1.90 -4.22
N VAL A 151 2.99 -1.92 -4.41
CA VAL A 151 3.62 -2.46 -5.64
C VAL A 151 3.20 -3.91 -5.88
N ASP A 152 3.31 -4.77 -4.88
CA ASP A 152 2.93 -6.19 -4.98
C ASP A 152 1.42 -6.38 -5.19
N LEU A 153 0.57 -5.46 -4.67
CA LEU A 153 -0.87 -5.48 -4.91
C LEU A 153 -1.25 -5.12 -6.36
N LEU A 154 -0.35 -4.45 -7.07
CA LEU A 154 -0.51 -4.10 -8.50
C LEU A 154 -0.04 -5.23 -9.43
N MET A 155 0.99 -6.00 -9.02
CA MET A 155 1.64 -7.01 -9.86
C MET A 155 0.65 -8.03 -10.46
N PRO A 156 -0.28 -8.64 -9.72
CA PRO A 156 -1.20 -9.63 -10.30
C PRO A 156 -2.08 -9.07 -11.41
N HIS A 157 -2.50 -7.80 -11.28
CA HIS A 157 -3.32 -7.13 -12.30
C HIS A 157 -2.56 -6.93 -13.60
N PHE A 158 -1.32 -6.40 -13.53
CA PHE A 158 -0.53 -6.12 -14.71
C PHE A 158 0.09 -7.39 -15.30
N ALA A 159 0.44 -8.38 -14.48
CA ALA A 159 0.85 -9.71 -14.96
C ALA A 159 -0.25 -10.38 -15.80
N ALA A 160 -1.52 -10.26 -15.38
CA ALA A 160 -2.64 -10.75 -16.17
C ALA A 160 -2.88 -9.97 -17.46
N ARG A 161 -2.64 -8.64 -17.45
CA ARG A 161 -2.88 -7.74 -18.58
C ARG A 161 -1.76 -7.76 -19.61
N LEU A 162 -0.50 -7.86 -19.18
CA LEU A 162 0.71 -7.73 -19.99
C LEU A 162 1.46 -9.06 -20.10
N LYS A 163 0.73 -10.17 -20.25
CA LYS A 163 1.26 -11.54 -20.19
C LYS A 163 2.49 -11.83 -21.05
N THR A 164 2.59 -11.17 -22.20
CA THR A 164 3.65 -11.39 -23.20
C THR A 164 4.82 -10.43 -23.08
N CYS A 165 4.71 -9.39 -22.23
CA CYS A 165 5.72 -8.36 -22.08
C CYS A 165 6.40 -8.48 -20.73
N SER A 166 7.73 -8.36 -20.70
CA SER A 166 8.44 -8.13 -19.44
C SER A 166 8.19 -6.69 -18.97
N PHE A 167 7.91 -6.51 -17.68
CA PHE A 167 7.67 -5.17 -17.17
C PHE A 167 8.19 -4.98 -15.75
N ILE A 168 8.38 -3.71 -15.39
CA ILE A 168 8.81 -3.26 -14.07
C ILE A 168 7.84 -2.16 -13.60
N ILE A 169 7.31 -2.30 -12.38
CA ILE A 169 6.60 -1.24 -11.66
C ILE A 169 7.53 -0.77 -10.54
N HIS A 170 7.95 0.50 -10.55
CA HIS A 170 8.93 1.03 -9.61
C HIS A 170 8.34 2.12 -8.74
N ASP A 171 8.22 1.85 -7.45
CA ASP A 171 7.98 2.88 -6.42
C ASP A 171 9.29 3.61 -6.14
N VAL A 172 9.47 4.73 -6.83
CA VAL A 172 10.72 5.52 -6.77
C VAL A 172 10.93 6.18 -5.40
N TRP A 173 9.88 6.32 -4.59
CA TRP A 173 10.02 6.91 -3.27
C TRP A 173 10.48 5.91 -2.21
N ARG A 174 9.96 4.67 -2.28
CA ARG A 174 10.37 3.59 -1.37
C ARG A 174 11.59 2.84 -1.84
N GLY A 175 12.01 3.03 -3.09
CA GLY A 175 13.10 2.25 -3.69
C GLY A 175 12.73 0.76 -3.80
N VAL A 176 11.51 0.46 -4.24
CA VAL A 176 10.99 -0.90 -4.38
C VAL A 176 10.45 -1.11 -5.79
N ALA A 177 10.81 -2.22 -6.42
CA ALA A 177 10.32 -2.57 -7.75
C ALA A 177 9.69 -3.96 -7.80
N GLY A 178 8.52 -4.04 -8.44
CA GLY A 178 7.91 -5.28 -8.89
C GLY A 178 8.38 -5.59 -10.31
N ILE A 179 8.97 -6.75 -10.52
CA ILE A 179 9.52 -7.21 -11.80
C ILE A 179 8.72 -8.41 -12.28
N TYR A 180 8.24 -8.37 -13.52
CA TYR A 180 7.55 -9.49 -14.16
C TYR A 180 8.31 -9.95 -15.40
N HIS A 181 8.52 -11.25 -15.51
CA HIS A 181 9.12 -11.88 -16.66
C HIS A 181 8.55 -13.30 -16.86
N LYS A 182 8.11 -13.63 -18.09
CA LYS A 182 7.67 -14.98 -18.49
C LYS A 182 6.71 -15.70 -17.54
N GLY A 183 5.74 -14.99 -16.98
CA GLY A 183 4.71 -15.59 -16.12
C GLY A 183 4.97 -15.50 -14.62
N GLU A 184 6.19 -15.15 -14.21
CA GLU A 184 6.59 -15.01 -12.83
C GLU A 184 6.84 -13.55 -12.46
N TRP A 185 6.61 -13.19 -11.20
CA TRP A 185 6.95 -11.87 -10.70
C TRP A 185 7.49 -11.93 -9.28
N LEU A 186 8.30 -10.96 -8.96
CA LEU A 186 8.84 -10.75 -7.61
C LEU A 186 8.85 -9.26 -7.28
N VAL A 187 8.96 -8.93 -6.00
CA VAL A 187 9.20 -7.57 -5.51
C VAL A 187 10.55 -7.54 -4.82
N THR A 188 11.36 -6.53 -5.13
CA THR A 188 12.72 -6.39 -4.60
C THR A 188 13.06 -4.93 -4.33
N ALA A 189 14.06 -4.67 -3.50
CA ALA A 189 14.65 -3.35 -3.38
C ALA A 189 15.25 -2.91 -4.73
N ALA A 190 15.05 -1.65 -5.08
CA ALA A 190 15.55 -1.06 -6.31
C ALA A 190 16.10 0.34 -6.01
N GLY A 191 17.31 0.61 -6.47
CA GLY A 191 17.89 1.96 -6.45
C GLY A 191 17.29 2.87 -7.54
N GLU A 192 17.91 4.04 -7.73
CA GLU A 192 17.56 4.91 -8.84
C GLU A 192 17.78 4.18 -10.17
N ALA A 193 16.70 4.00 -10.92
CA ALA A 193 16.76 3.38 -12.22
C ALA A 193 16.98 4.46 -13.28
N VAL A 194 18.12 4.42 -13.95
CA VAL A 194 18.37 5.19 -15.17
C VAL A 194 17.94 4.31 -16.33
N PHE A 195 16.87 4.67 -17.01
CA PHE A 195 16.46 3.99 -18.23
C PHE A 195 16.36 4.96 -19.40
N SER A 196 16.66 4.48 -20.61
CA SER A 196 16.49 5.25 -21.84
C SER A 196 15.26 4.72 -22.58
N PRO A 197 14.28 5.58 -22.88
CA PRO A 197 13.13 5.18 -23.69
C PRO A 197 13.59 4.77 -25.10
N SER A 198 12.94 3.76 -25.69
CA SER A 198 13.15 3.35 -27.06
C SER A 198 12.83 4.50 -28.04
N GLU A 199 13.35 4.44 -29.28
CA GLU A 199 12.96 5.41 -30.30
C GLU A 199 11.46 5.34 -30.60
N ARG A 200 10.92 4.13 -30.61
CA ARG A 200 9.49 3.87 -30.79
C ARG A 200 8.66 4.53 -29.66
N GLU A 201 9.13 4.43 -28.43
CA GLU A 201 8.48 5.06 -27.28
C GLU A 201 8.46 6.59 -27.39
N ARG A 202 9.58 7.21 -27.76
CA ARG A 202 9.65 8.67 -27.98
C ARG A 202 8.64 9.14 -29.03
N ASN A 203 8.53 8.41 -30.14
CA ASN A 203 7.56 8.69 -31.19
C ASN A 203 6.12 8.52 -30.68
N PHE A 204 5.84 7.45 -29.93
CA PHE A 204 4.52 7.20 -29.34
C PHE A 204 4.12 8.32 -28.37
N GLN A 205 5.01 8.75 -27.48
CA GLN A 205 4.74 9.84 -26.53
C GLN A 205 4.44 11.15 -27.25
N SER A 206 5.15 11.45 -28.34
CA SER A 206 4.88 12.63 -29.18
C SER A 206 3.47 12.59 -29.79
N LEU A 207 3.10 11.45 -30.37
CA LEU A 207 1.76 11.22 -30.92
C LEU A 207 0.69 11.28 -29.87
N TRP A 208 0.93 10.69 -28.67
CA TRP A 208 -0.01 10.72 -27.56
C TRP A 208 -0.27 12.15 -27.06
N LYS A 209 0.77 12.98 -26.90
CA LYS A 209 0.63 14.39 -26.52
C LYS A 209 -0.20 15.16 -27.55
N LYS A 210 0.08 14.97 -28.84
CA LYS A 210 -0.69 15.59 -29.91
C LYS A 210 -2.17 15.17 -29.88
N TYR A 211 -2.42 13.87 -29.75
CA TYR A 211 -3.79 13.33 -29.62
C TYR A 211 -4.51 13.94 -28.42
N TYR A 212 -3.89 13.91 -27.24
CA TYR A 212 -4.47 14.45 -26.01
C TYR A 212 -4.88 15.92 -26.15
N HIS A 213 -4.03 16.75 -26.73
CA HIS A 213 -4.34 18.15 -27.01
C HIS A 213 -5.49 18.32 -28.00
N THR A 214 -5.54 17.49 -29.04
CA THR A 214 -6.56 17.58 -30.10
C THR A 214 -7.94 17.18 -29.60
N VAL A 215 -8.04 16.14 -28.77
CA VAL A 215 -9.34 15.64 -28.26
C VAL A 215 -9.81 16.36 -27.00
N THR A 216 -8.97 17.16 -26.38
CA THR A 216 -9.30 17.90 -25.16
C THR A 216 -10.26 19.05 -25.48
N ILE A 217 -11.46 19.00 -24.92
CA ILE A 217 -12.47 20.06 -25.02
C ILE A 217 -12.18 21.08 -23.92
N ALA A 218 -11.69 22.28 -24.31
CA ALA A 218 -11.26 23.32 -23.36
C ALA A 218 -12.36 23.73 -22.36
N GLN A 219 -13.63 23.83 -22.83
CA GLN A 219 -14.75 24.20 -21.98
C GLN A 219 -15.13 23.15 -20.93
N ARG A 220 -14.64 21.89 -21.07
CA ARG A 220 -14.87 20.80 -20.12
C ARG A 220 -13.72 20.61 -19.14
N LYS A 221 -12.65 21.41 -19.22
CA LYS A 221 -11.57 21.36 -18.26
C LYS A 221 -12.05 21.76 -16.88
N ASN A 222 -11.89 20.86 -15.91
CA ASN A 222 -12.25 21.08 -14.51
C ASN A 222 -11.10 20.61 -13.62
N GLU A 223 -10.18 21.53 -13.28
CA GLU A 223 -8.99 21.24 -12.49
C GLU A 223 -9.33 20.72 -11.07
N ARG A 224 -10.40 21.21 -10.45
CA ARG A 224 -10.84 20.74 -9.14
C ARG A 224 -11.27 19.27 -9.19
N GLN A 225 -12.07 18.92 -10.20
CA GLN A 225 -12.52 17.54 -10.42
C GLN A 225 -11.34 16.65 -10.74
N ARG A 226 -10.43 17.10 -11.60
CA ARG A 226 -9.22 16.37 -11.95
C ARG A 226 -8.37 16.02 -10.72
N ARG A 227 -8.09 17.00 -9.83
CA ARG A 227 -7.34 16.77 -8.58
C ARG A 227 -8.02 15.78 -7.64
N ASN A 228 -9.35 15.79 -7.57
CA ASN A 228 -10.10 14.86 -6.72
C ASN A 228 -10.00 13.41 -7.20
N TYR A 229 -10.01 13.17 -8.51
CA TYR A 229 -9.97 11.82 -9.07
C TYR A 229 -8.55 11.32 -9.34
N MET A 230 -7.63 12.23 -9.72
CA MET A 230 -6.25 11.93 -10.03
C MET A 230 -5.32 12.81 -9.19
N PRO A 231 -4.78 12.29 -8.08
CA PRO A 231 -3.87 13.03 -7.20
C PRO A 231 -2.67 13.63 -7.96
N VAL A 232 -2.31 14.87 -7.61
CA VAL A 232 -1.24 15.64 -8.29
C VAL A 232 0.11 14.90 -8.28
N ARG A 233 0.39 14.10 -7.24
CA ARG A 233 1.62 13.30 -7.15
C ARG A 233 1.82 12.29 -8.27
N TYR A 234 0.73 11.90 -8.99
CA TYR A 234 0.83 11.01 -10.15
C TYR A 234 1.17 11.75 -11.44
N TRP A 235 0.92 13.06 -11.51
CA TRP A 235 1.02 13.83 -12.74
C TRP A 235 2.43 13.81 -13.35
N LYS A 236 3.47 13.84 -12.51
CA LYS A 236 4.87 13.77 -12.95
C LYS A 236 5.24 12.50 -13.74
N PHE A 237 4.39 11.47 -13.67
CA PHE A 237 4.59 10.20 -14.37
C PHE A 237 3.67 10.04 -15.57
N LEU A 238 2.83 11.04 -15.86
CA LEU A 238 1.90 11.00 -16.99
C LEU A 238 2.56 11.58 -18.24
N THR A 239 2.42 10.86 -19.36
CA THR A 239 2.98 11.29 -20.65
C THR A 239 2.38 12.61 -21.14
N GLU A 240 1.10 12.85 -20.84
CA GLU A 240 0.34 14.02 -21.24
C GLU A 240 0.63 15.29 -20.43
N GLU A 241 1.32 15.18 -19.30
CA GLU A 241 1.67 16.33 -18.49
C GLU A 241 3.02 16.93 -18.90
N PRO A 242 3.19 18.25 -18.85
CA PRO A 242 4.50 18.86 -19.00
C PRO A 242 5.38 18.48 -17.81
N ASN A 243 6.55 17.93 -18.09
CA ASN A 243 7.64 17.78 -17.12
C ASN A 243 8.24 19.15 -16.81
#